data_a42c8016b69794f90806ed360dee311a
#
_entry.id   a42c8016b69794f90806ed360dee311a
#
_cell.length_a   1.000
_cell.length_b   1.000
_cell.length_c   1.000
_cell.angle_alpha   90.00
_cell.angle_beta   90.00
_cell.angle_gamma   90.00
#
_symmetry.space_group_name_H-M   'P 1'
#
loop_
_entity.id
_entity.type
_entity.pdbx_description
1 polymer ?
#
loop_
_entity_poly.entity_id
_entity_poly.type
_entity_poly.pdbx_seq_one_letter_code
_entity_poly.pdbx_strand_id
1 'polypeptide(L)'
;CPIASAKKKTPMAKKEEILSPSEEGYIERGIRVNYFNEKRGSERAVDMLLKKMAGDEYITEYPMPVFDRVKPSMAIKDITKSKIAVVTSGGIVPQGNPDKIESSSATKYGVYSIKDMSTMKPEDFMTIHGGYDRAFVLKNPNLVVPLDVLRDMEKNGEIGELANYFISTTGTGTSTGNAKKFGEDLSKMLIEDKVDAVILTSTWGTCTRCGATMVKEIERVGIPVVHMCTVV
;
A
#
# COMPACT_ATOMS: atom_id res chain seq x y z
N CYS A 1 19.26 6.53 -20.95
CA CYS A 1 19.81 6.79 -19.61
C CYS A 1 21.19 6.17 -19.54
N PRO A 2 22.29 6.92 -19.32
CA PRO A 2 23.57 6.30 -19.04
C PRO A 2 23.43 5.57 -17.70
N ILE A 3 23.65 4.26 -17.74
CA ILE A 3 23.65 3.47 -16.53
C ILE A 3 24.96 3.74 -15.85
N ALA A 4 24.86 4.38 -14.70
CA ALA A 4 25.95 4.29 -13.76
C ALA A 4 26.10 2.82 -13.40
N SER A 5 27.22 2.21 -13.79
CA SER A 5 27.63 0.96 -13.18
C SER A 5 27.55 1.17 -11.68
N ALA A 6 26.85 0.29 -10.98
CA ALA A 6 26.75 0.37 -9.53
C ALA A 6 28.17 0.20 -8.94
N LYS A 7 28.91 1.30 -8.91
CA LYS A 7 30.15 1.35 -8.11
C LYS A 7 29.69 1.13 -6.66
N LYS A 8 30.24 0.12 -6.01
CA LYS A 8 30.10 -0.14 -4.58
C LYS A 8 30.10 1.21 -3.87
N LYS A 9 29.09 1.48 -3.06
CA LYS A 9 29.05 2.64 -2.17
C LYS A 9 30.33 2.61 -1.34
N THR A 10 31.27 3.46 -1.73
CA THR A 10 32.42 3.76 -0.87
C THR A 10 31.86 4.49 0.36
N PRO A 11 32.28 4.15 1.60
CA PRO A 11 31.87 4.93 2.78
C PRO A 11 32.13 6.40 2.49
N MET A 12 31.24 7.29 2.94
CA MET A 12 31.39 8.74 2.78
C MET A 12 32.77 9.16 3.31
N ALA A 13 33.78 9.10 2.44
CA ALA A 13 35.03 9.79 2.68
C ALA A 13 34.72 11.29 2.64
N LYS A 14 35.34 12.05 3.51
CA LYS A 14 35.27 13.53 3.47
C LYS A 14 35.66 13.95 2.06
N LYS A 15 34.69 14.35 1.25
CA LYS A 15 34.95 14.87 -0.08
C LYS A 15 35.44 16.31 0.08
N GLU A 16 36.63 16.55 -0.39
CA GLU A 16 37.17 17.91 -0.52
C GLU A 16 36.54 18.65 -1.70
N GLU A 17 35.89 17.91 -2.62
CA GLU A 17 35.26 18.42 -3.83
C GLU A 17 33.88 17.79 -4.03
N ILE A 18 32.87 18.64 -4.30
CA ILE A 18 31.51 18.21 -4.64
C ILE A 18 31.45 18.05 -6.15
N LEU A 19 31.38 16.81 -6.61
CA LEU A 19 31.18 16.49 -8.03
C LEU A 19 29.71 16.65 -8.43
N SER A 20 29.49 16.95 -9.71
CA SER A 20 28.14 17.00 -10.26
C SER A 20 27.56 15.58 -10.37
N PRO A 21 26.22 15.42 -10.38
CA PRO A 21 25.58 14.11 -10.55
C PRO A 21 26.00 13.35 -11.79
N SER A 22 26.33 14.05 -12.89
CA SER A 22 26.83 13.43 -14.12
C SER A 22 28.24 12.86 -13.96
N GLU A 23 29.11 13.51 -13.19
CA GLU A 23 30.45 13.01 -12.89
C GLU A 23 30.42 11.84 -11.90
N GLU A 24 29.48 11.82 -10.98
CA GLU A 24 29.25 10.70 -10.07
C GLU A 24 28.46 9.56 -10.71
N GLY A 25 27.86 9.78 -11.88
CA GLY A 25 27.17 8.77 -12.68
C GLY A 25 25.75 8.49 -12.23
N TYR A 26 25.06 9.42 -11.61
CA TYR A 26 23.63 9.32 -11.31
C TYR A 26 22.83 10.48 -11.92
N ILE A 27 21.51 10.31 -12.02
CA ILE A 27 20.63 11.31 -12.61
C ILE A 27 20.32 12.38 -11.57
N GLU A 28 20.47 13.64 -11.94
CA GLU A 28 20.11 14.79 -11.09
C GLU A 28 18.61 14.78 -10.80
N ARG A 29 18.26 15.06 -9.54
CA ARG A 29 16.85 15.18 -9.16
C ARG A 29 16.22 16.40 -9.81
N GLY A 30 15.04 16.23 -10.38
CA GLY A 30 14.26 17.29 -11.02
C GLY A 30 14.59 17.50 -12.50
N ILE A 31 15.62 16.89 -13.05
CA ILE A 31 15.90 16.92 -14.48
C ILE A 31 15.01 15.88 -15.17
N ARG A 32 14.08 16.36 -16.00
CA ARG A 32 13.17 15.54 -16.82
C ARG A 32 13.47 15.73 -18.30
N VAL A 33 14.70 15.47 -18.69
CA VAL A 33 15.12 15.55 -20.09
C VAL A 33 15.37 14.15 -20.63
N ASN A 34 15.11 13.96 -21.92
CA ASN A 34 15.46 12.75 -22.61
C ASN A 34 16.97 12.76 -22.88
N TYR A 35 17.67 11.71 -22.45
CA TYR A 35 19.06 11.48 -22.81
C TYR A 35 19.13 10.55 -24.02
N PHE A 36 19.92 10.94 -25.01
CA PHE A 36 20.21 10.10 -26.16
C PHE A 36 21.49 9.35 -25.92
N ASN A 37 21.39 8.03 -25.85
CA ASN A 37 22.54 7.13 -25.86
C ASN A 37 22.80 6.61 -27.26
N GLU A 38 23.98 6.02 -27.50
CA GLU A 38 24.34 5.38 -28.77
C GLU A 38 23.31 4.32 -29.18
N LYS A 39 22.80 3.53 -28.22
CA LYS A 39 21.75 2.54 -28.44
C LYS A 39 20.43 3.00 -27.80
N ARG A 40 19.33 2.77 -28.50
CA ARG A 40 17.98 3.00 -27.96
C ARG A 40 17.69 2.05 -26.78
N GLY A 41 16.80 2.42 -25.88
CA GLY A 41 16.40 1.59 -24.77
C GLY A 41 15.85 0.22 -25.17
N SER A 42 15.13 0.15 -26.29
CA SER A 42 14.62 -1.11 -26.86
C SER A 42 15.77 -2.03 -27.35
N GLU A 43 16.79 -1.48 -27.98
CA GLU A 43 17.97 -2.23 -28.43
C GLU A 43 18.74 -2.79 -27.23
N ARG A 44 18.94 -1.99 -26.20
CA ARG A 44 19.60 -2.43 -24.97
C ARG A 44 18.81 -3.53 -24.24
N ALA A 45 17.45 -3.42 -24.23
CA ALA A 45 16.60 -4.44 -23.65
C ALA A 45 16.69 -5.78 -24.39
N VAL A 46 16.76 -5.74 -25.74
CA VAL A 46 16.96 -6.93 -26.57
C VAL A 46 18.34 -7.52 -26.35
N ASP A 47 19.39 -6.70 -26.33
CA ASP A 47 20.76 -7.16 -26.03
C ASP A 47 20.85 -7.86 -24.67
N MET A 48 20.21 -7.30 -23.65
CA MET A 48 20.14 -7.92 -22.33
C MET A 48 19.39 -9.25 -22.35
N LEU A 49 18.27 -9.33 -23.09
CA LEU A 49 17.49 -10.56 -23.25
C LEU A 49 18.31 -11.65 -23.95
N LEU A 50 19.00 -11.32 -25.03
CA LEU A 50 19.83 -12.26 -25.77
C LEU A 50 20.97 -12.82 -24.90
N LYS A 51 21.64 -11.98 -24.13
CA LYS A 51 22.67 -12.42 -23.17
C LYS A 51 22.06 -13.36 -22.12
N LYS A 52 20.90 -13.01 -21.57
CA LYS A 52 20.20 -13.86 -20.60
C LYS A 52 19.84 -15.23 -21.20
N MET A 53 19.37 -15.26 -22.44
CA MET A 53 19.02 -16.51 -23.13
C MET A 53 20.26 -17.37 -23.46
N ALA A 54 21.39 -16.73 -23.76
CA ALA A 54 22.66 -17.41 -24.00
C ALA A 54 23.34 -17.93 -22.71
N GLY A 55 22.87 -17.51 -21.54
CA GLY A 55 23.51 -17.84 -20.26
C GLY A 55 24.73 -16.97 -19.94
N ASP A 56 24.95 -15.89 -20.72
CA ASP A 56 26.02 -14.95 -20.51
C ASP A 56 25.75 -14.01 -19.33
N GLU A 57 26.84 -13.42 -18.79
CA GLU A 57 26.69 -12.35 -17.79
C GLU A 57 26.00 -11.13 -18.41
N TYR A 58 25.00 -10.63 -17.73
CA TYR A 58 24.28 -9.41 -18.08
C TYR A 58 23.99 -8.54 -16.86
N ILE A 59 23.92 -7.23 -17.09
CA ILE A 59 23.58 -6.25 -16.06
C ILE A 59 22.18 -5.71 -16.36
N THR A 60 21.29 -5.78 -15.38
CA THR A 60 20.01 -5.08 -15.47
C THR A 60 20.21 -3.58 -15.28
N GLU A 61 19.72 -2.80 -16.23
CA GLU A 61 19.84 -1.32 -16.16
C GLU A 61 19.04 -0.74 -14.98
N TYR A 62 17.99 -1.41 -14.61
CA TYR A 62 17.17 -1.05 -13.47
C TYR A 62 17.36 -2.10 -12.38
N PRO A 63 17.83 -1.71 -11.19
CA PRO A 63 18.03 -2.69 -10.13
C PRO A 63 16.68 -3.31 -9.78
N MET A 64 16.63 -4.66 -9.79
CA MET A 64 15.43 -5.37 -9.35
C MET A 64 15.15 -5.05 -7.89
N PRO A 65 13.91 -4.72 -7.53
CA PRO A 65 13.57 -4.49 -6.14
C PRO A 65 13.77 -5.77 -5.33
N VAL A 66 14.40 -5.63 -4.17
CA VAL A 66 14.47 -6.71 -3.19
C VAL A 66 13.17 -6.67 -2.39
N PHE A 67 12.35 -7.70 -2.58
CA PHE A 67 11.10 -7.83 -1.83
C PHE A 67 11.36 -8.52 -0.49
N ASP A 68 10.96 -7.85 0.57
CA ASP A 68 10.83 -8.44 1.90
C ASP A 68 9.66 -9.45 1.88
N ARG A 69 9.98 -10.74 2.02
CA ARG A 69 8.97 -11.80 2.02
C ARG A 69 8.50 -12.07 3.46
N VAL A 70 7.20 -12.05 3.65
CA VAL A 70 6.56 -12.41 4.91
C VAL A 70 5.85 -13.75 4.74
N LYS A 71 6.00 -14.63 5.72
CA LYS A 71 5.25 -15.90 5.72
C LYS A 71 3.78 -15.59 6.01
N PRO A 72 2.85 -16.08 5.20
CA PRO A 72 1.42 -15.92 5.48
C PRO A 72 1.06 -16.43 6.88
N SER A 73 0.18 -15.72 7.53
CA SER A 73 -0.34 -16.12 8.84
C SER A 73 -1.18 -17.39 8.75
N MET A 74 -1.36 -18.06 9.87
CA MET A 74 -2.21 -19.23 9.92
C MET A 74 -3.66 -18.85 9.64
N ALA A 75 -4.34 -19.71 8.90
CA ALA A 75 -5.78 -19.52 8.63
C ALA A 75 -6.59 -19.54 9.94
N ILE A 76 -7.68 -18.77 9.95
CA ILE A 76 -8.65 -18.77 11.05
C ILE A 76 -9.24 -20.17 11.18
N LYS A 77 -9.31 -20.68 12.42
CA LYS A 77 -9.88 -21.99 12.69
C LYS A 77 -11.40 -21.99 12.70
N ASP A 78 -12.00 -20.94 13.24
CA ASP A 78 -13.44 -20.80 13.40
C ASP A 78 -13.82 -19.32 13.24
N ILE A 79 -14.29 -18.97 12.07
CA ILE A 79 -14.65 -17.59 11.74
C ILE A 79 -15.86 -17.10 12.55
N THR A 80 -16.72 -18.03 13.00
CA THR A 80 -17.93 -17.69 13.79
C THR A 80 -17.61 -17.26 15.21
N LYS A 81 -16.34 -17.37 15.62
CA LYS A 81 -15.85 -16.93 16.95
C LYS A 81 -14.75 -15.86 16.83
N SER A 82 -14.44 -15.45 15.61
CA SER A 82 -13.33 -14.56 15.35
C SER A 82 -13.80 -13.09 15.32
N LYS A 83 -12.94 -12.22 15.84
CA LYS A 83 -13.09 -10.78 15.74
C LYS A 83 -12.42 -10.28 14.47
N ILE A 84 -13.20 -9.62 13.61
CA ILE A 84 -12.78 -9.12 12.30
C ILE A 84 -12.64 -7.59 12.35
N ALA A 85 -11.56 -7.04 11.84
CA ALA A 85 -11.41 -5.60 11.64
C ALA A 85 -11.37 -5.24 10.15
N VAL A 86 -11.81 -4.03 9.82
CA VAL A 86 -11.76 -3.49 8.45
C VAL A 86 -10.70 -2.40 8.36
N VAL A 87 -9.83 -2.53 7.36
CA VAL A 87 -8.83 -1.52 6.99
C VAL A 87 -9.08 -1.14 5.54
N THR A 88 -8.96 0.12 5.19
CA THR A 88 -9.07 0.55 3.80
C THR A 88 -7.98 1.53 3.40
N SER A 89 -7.48 1.39 2.20
CA SER A 89 -6.66 2.39 1.52
C SER A 89 -7.46 3.27 0.55
N GLY A 90 -8.79 3.13 0.58
CA GLY A 90 -9.73 3.83 -0.30
C GLY A 90 -10.12 5.23 0.15
N GLY A 91 -9.55 5.76 1.22
CA GLY A 91 -9.72 7.14 1.66
C GLY A 91 -11.11 7.47 2.19
N ILE A 92 -11.80 6.51 2.83
CA ILE A 92 -13.08 6.76 3.49
C ILE A 92 -12.84 7.44 4.83
N VAL A 93 -13.44 8.59 5.03
CA VAL A 93 -13.30 9.42 6.22
C VAL A 93 -14.67 9.99 6.64
N PRO A 94 -14.84 10.41 7.91
CA PRO A 94 -16.00 11.20 8.30
C PRO A 94 -16.16 12.46 7.45
N GLN A 95 -17.39 12.95 7.30
CA GLN A 95 -17.67 14.17 6.56
C GLN A 95 -16.78 15.33 7.05
N GLY A 96 -16.26 16.09 6.09
CA GLY A 96 -15.33 17.19 6.35
C GLY A 96 -13.89 16.80 6.63
N ASN A 97 -13.55 15.49 6.63
CA ASN A 97 -12.18 15.00 6.84
C ASN A 97 -11.48 15.65 8.05
N PRO A 98 -11.98 15.44 9.28
CA PRO A 98 -11.49 16.15 10.47
C PRO A 98 -10.00 15.93 10.74
N ASP A 99 -9.48 14.76 10.41
CA ASP A 99 -8.06 14.41 10.59
C ASP A 99 -7.16 14.95 9.47
N LYS A 100 -7.76 15.59 8.46
CA LYS A 100 -7.04 16.13 7.30
C LYS A 100 -6.10 15.10 6.67
N ILE A 101 -6.60 13.89 6.44
CA ILE A 101 -5.88 12.86 5.70
C ILE A 101 -5.74 13.35 4.25
N GLU A 102 -4.55 13.21 3.69
CA GLU A 102 -4.27 13.68 2.35
C GLU A 102 -4.99 12.84 1.29
N SER A 103 -5.49 13.49 0.25
CA SER A 103 -6.17 12.82 -0.87
C SER A 103 -5.22 11.99 -1.76
N SER A 104 -3.92 12.20 -1.59
CA SER A 104 -2.83 11.50 -2.26
C SER A 104 -1.57 11.59 -1.40
N SER A 105 -0.68 10.60 -1.51
CA SER A 105 0.60 10.59 -0.79
C SER A 105 0.44 10.73 0.73
N ALA A 106 -0.51 10.00 1.31
CA ALA A 106 -0.87 10.11 2.71
C ALA A 106 0.34 9.89 3.65
N THR A 107 0.41 10.73 4.67
CA THR A 107 1.41 10.66 5.75
C THR A 107 0.83 10.14 7.06
N LYS A 108 -0.47 9.91 7.09
CA LYS A 108 -1.25 9.45 8.26
C LYS A 108 -2.44 8.59 7.88
N TYR A 109 -3.00 7.96 8.87
CA TYR A 109 -4.26 7.20 8.80
C TYR A 109 -5.21 7.68 9.89
N GLY A 110 -6.49 7.32 9.78
CA GLY A 110 -7.52 7.57 10.79
C GLY A 110 -8.15 6.28 11.28
N VAL A 111 -8.61 6.29 12.52
CA VAL A 111 -9.39 5.22 13.15
C VAL A 111 -10.76 5.78 13.49
N TYR A 112 -11.80 5.22 12.90
CA TYR A 112 -13.15 5.79 12.98
C TYR A 112 -14.13 4.80 13.59
N SER A 113 -14.87 5.24 14.59
CA SER A 113 -15.89 4.42 15.23
C SER A 113 -17.04 4.10 14.27
N ILE A 114 -17.43 2.82 14.28
CA ILE A 114 -18.65 2.31 13.64
C ILE A 114 -19.54 1.60 14.68
N LYS A 115 -19.30 1.92 15.95
CA LYS A 115 -20.12 1.37 17.03
C LYS A 115 -21.58 1.77 16.83
N ASP A 116 -22.47 0.82 17.03
CA ASP A 116 -23.93 0.98 16.87
C ASP A 116 -24.39 1.37 15.45
N MET A 117 -23.50 1.30 14.46
CA MET A 117 -23.82 1.53 13.05
C MET A 117 -24.08 0.21 12.34
N SER A 118 -25.16 0.15 11.57
CA SER A 118 -25.50 -0.98 10.69
C SER A 118 -25.07 -0.77 9.24
N THR A 119 -24.75 0.45 8.84
CA THR A 119 -24.37 0.81 7.48
C THR A 119 -23.60 2.12 7.45
N MET A 120 -22.76 2.30 6.44
CA MET A 120 -22.07 3.57 6.16
C MET A 120 -23.03 4.51 5.42
N LYS A 121 -23.37 5.65 5.99
CA LYS A 121 -24.25 6.62 5.34
C LYS A 121 -23.45 7.72 4.65
N PRO A 122 -23.89 8.20 3.46
CA PRO A 122 -23.18 9.25 2.72
C PRO A 122 -23.19 10.61 3.45
N GLU A 123 -24.14 10.86 4.34
CA GLU A 123 -24.17 12.05 5.19
C GLU A 123 -23.11 12.04 6.31
N ASP A 124 -22.67 10.85 6.73
CA ASP A 124 -21.68 10.67 7.80
C ASP A 124 -20.26 10.49 7.28
N PHE A 125 -20.12 9.89 6.09
CA PHE A 125 -18.83 9.52 5.51
C PHE A 125 -18.68 9.98 4.06
N MET A 126 -17.44 10.25 3.69
CA MET A 126 -17.08 10.61 2.33
C MET A 126 -15.77 9.92 1.93
N THR A 127 -15.46 9.90 0.64
CA THR A 127 -14.12 9.55 0.17
C THR A 127 -13.34 10.79 -0.24
N ILE A 128 -12.11 10.86 0.22
CA ILE A 128 -11.15 11.91 -0.16
C ILE A 128 -10.16 11.45 -1.22
N HIS A 129 -10.21 10.18 -1.62
CA HIS A 129 -9.22 9.55 -2.49
C HIS A 129 -9.16 10.21 -3.88
N GLY A 130 -7.98 10.68 -4.28
CA GLY A 130 -7.76 11.41 -5.53
C GLY A 130 -7.52 10.54 -6.77
N GLY A 131 -7.54 9.21 -6.67
CA GLY A 131 -7.10 8.31 -7.74
C GLY A 131 -8.19 7.53 -8.46
N TYR A 132 -9.46 7.60 -8.04
CA TYR A 132 -10.57 6.92 -8.71
C TYR A 132 -11.82 7.80 -8.79
N ASP A 133 -12.78 7.41 -9.64
CA ASP A 133 -14.06 8.10 -9.72
C ASP A 133 -14.86 7.87 -8.43
N ARG A 134 -15.13 8.96 -7.71
CA ARG A 134 -15.78 8.94 -6.40
C ARG A 134 -17.30 8.92 -6.45
N ALA A 135 -17.89 9.10 -7.64
CA ALA A 135 -19.34 9.34 -7.79
C ALA A 135 -20.21 8.25 -7.14
N PHE A 136 -19.81 6.99 -7.24
CA PHE A 136 -20.54 5.88 -6.64
C PHE A 136 -20.31 5.75 -5.13
N VAL A 137 -19.06 5.92 -4.70
CA VAL A 137 -18.68 5.77 -3.29
C VAL A 137 -19.23 6.92 -2.45
N LEU A 138 -19.35 8.13 -3.01
CA LEU A 138 -20.01 9.27 -2.35
C LEU A 138 -21.53 9.03 -2.15
N LYS A 139 -22.14 8.17 -2.94
CA LYS A 139 -23.55 7.77 -2.78
C LYS A 139 -23.70 6.57 -1.83
N ASN A 140 -22.71 5.70 -1.79
CA ASN A 140 -22.71 4.51 -0.94
C ASN A 140 -21.27 4.14 -0.51
N PRO A 141 -20.81 4.63 0.65
CA PRO A 141 -19.48 4.30 1.17
C PRO A 141 -19.29 2.81 1.48
N ASN A 142 -20.36 2.02 1.63
CA ASN A 142 -20.28 0.57 1.85
C ASN A 142 -19.62 -0.16 0.66
N LEU A 143 -19.55 0.44 -0.51
CA LEU A 143 -18.78 -0.11 -1.65
C LEU A 143 -17.28 -0.25 -1.38
N VAL A 144 -16.77 0.48 -0.39
CA VAL A 144 -15.35 0.45 -0.01
C VAL A 144 -15.15 -0.11 1.39
N VAL A 145 -16.02 0.25 2.34
CA VAL A 145 -16.06 -0.30 3.70
C VAL A 145 -17.40 -1.02 3.85
N PRO A 146 -17.49 -2.34 3.60
CA PRO A 146 -18.75 -3.08 3.48
C PRO A 146 -19.39 -3.36 4.85
N LEU A 147 -19.71 -2.27 5.59
CA LEU A 147 -20.23 -2.36 6.94
C LEU A 147 -21.58 -3.05 7.00
N ASP A 148 -22.47 -2.74 6.07
CA ASP A 148 -23.81 -3.33 5.96
C ASP A 148 -23.75 -4.86 5.88
N VAL A 149 -22.98 -5.39 4.94
CA VAL A 149 -22.81 -6.84 4.76
C VAL A 149 -22.15 -7.47 5.98
N LEU A 150 -21.10 -6.86 6.55
CA LEU A 150 -20.38 -7.41 7.69
C LEU A 150 -21.26 -7.41 8.96
N ARG A 151 -22.12 -6.42 9.16
CA ARG A 151 -23.10 -6.41 10.27
C ARG A 151 -24.19 -7.46 10.08
N ASP A 152 -24.61 -7.71 8.86
CA ASP A 152 -25.54 -8.80 8.57
C ASP A 152 -24.89 -10.16 8.85
N MET A 153 -23.64 -10.37 8.43
CA MET A 153 -22.89 -11.60 8.73
C MET A 153 -22.69 -11.80 10.23
N GLU A 154 -22.37 -10.75 10.99
CA GLU A 154 -22.25 -10.80 12.45
C GLU A 154 -23.58 -11.19 13.09
N LYS A 155 -24.68 -10.53 12.69
CA LYS A 155 -26.03 -10.82 13.20
C LYS A 155 -26.50 -12.25 12.89
N ASN A 156 -26.09 -12.77 11.72
CA ASN A 156 -26.44 -14.15 11.32
C ASN A 156 -25.51 -15.19 11.95
N GLY A 157 -24.47 -14.80 12.69
CA GLY A 157 -23.48 -15.70 13.28
C GLY A 157 -22.50 -16.30 12.26
N GLU A 158 -22.38 -15.69 11.09
CA GLU A 158 -21.42 -16.10 10.06
C GLU A 158 -19.99 -15.65 10.40
N ILE A 159 -19.85 -14.57 11.14
CA ILE A 159 -18.63 -14.11 11.81
C ILE A 159 -18.87 -13.92 13.29
N GLY A 160 -17.82 -13.93 14.13
CA GLY A 160 -17.97 -13.79 15.58
C GLY A 160 -18.28 -12.36 16.02
N GLU A 161 -17.39 -11.44 15.73
CA GLU A 161 -17.50 -10.03 16.10
C GLU A 161 -16.89 -9.14 15.04
N LEU A 162 -17.55 -8.06 14.70
CA LEU A 162 -16.94 -6.97 13.91
C LEU A 162 -16.39 -5.92 14.87
N ALA A 163 -15.13 -5.54 14.70
CA ALA A 163 -14.54 -4.46 15.48
C ALA A 163 -15.38 -3.17 15.39
N ASN A 164 -15.50 -2.45 16.51
CA ASN A 164 -16.33 -1.25 16.59
C ASN A 164 -15.70 -0.02 15.93
N TYR A 165 -14.72 -0.24 15.05
CA TYR A 165 -14.03 0.79 14.27
C TYR A 165 -13.59 0.22 12.92
N PHE A 166 -13.32 1.12 11.99
CA PHE A 166 -12.53 0.82 10.80
C PHE A 166 -11.34 1.78 10.69
N ILE A 167 -10.35 1.37 9.95
CA ILE A 167 -9.12 2.15 9.78
C ILE A 167 -9.03 2.57 8.32
N SER A 168 -8.69 3.83 8.09
CA SER A 168 -8.65 4.38 6.74
C SER A 168 -7.41 5.22 6.50
N THR A 169 -6.85 5.08 5.30
CA THR A 169 -5.85 5.97 4.73
C THR A 169 -6.10 6.12 3.24
N THR A 170 -5.39 7.04 2.59
CA THR A 170 -5.39 7.17 1.13
C THR A 170 -4.18 6.46 0.54
N GLY A 171 -4.41 5.41 -0.24
CA GLY A 171 -3.31 4.61 -0.81
C GLY A 171 -2.66 5.23 -2.04
N THR A 172 -3.37 6.12 -2.75
CA THR A 172 -2.85 6.74 -3.99
C THR A 172 -1.59 7.56 -3.72
N GLY A 173 -0.52 7.28 -4.43
CA GLY A 173 0.75 7.99 -4.28
C GLY A 173 1.47 7.76 -2.94
N THR A 174 0.87 7.06 -1.98
CA THR A 174 1.47 6.82 -0.66
C THR A 174 2.73 5.99 -0.78
N SER A 175 3.80 6.47 -0.17
CA SER A 175 5.10 5.81 -0.20
C SER A 175 5.06 4.45 0.51
N THR A 176 5.89 3.51 0.05
CA THR A 176 6.03 2.21 0.73
C THR A 176 6.53 2.35 2.16
N GLY A 177 7.35 3.39 2.45
CA GLY A 177 7.81 3.70 3.80
C GLY A 177 6.68 4.08 4.73
N ASN A 178 5.77 4.98 4.29
CA ASN A 178 4.59 5.37 5.07
C ASN A 178 3.63 4.18 5.24
N ALA A 179 3.36 3.45 4.15
CA ALA A 179 2.49 2.27 4.20
C ALA A 179 3.02 1.20 5.17
N LYS A 180 4.34 0.97 5.19
CA LYS A 180 4.98 0.08 6.15
C LYS A 180 4.77 0.56 7.58
N LYS A 181 5.05 1.83 7.86
CA LYS A 181 4.84 2.43 9.18
C LYS A 181 3.37 2.30 9.62
N PHE A 182 2.42 2.57 8.72
CA PHE A 182 0.99 2.37 9.04
C PHE A 182 0.74 0.92 9.42
N GLY A 183 1.20 -0.06 8.63
CA GLY A 183 1.04 -1.48 8.94
C GLY A 183 1.63 -1.87 10.29
N GLU A 184 2.83 -1.37 10.64
CA GLU A 184 3.47 -1.61 11.94
C GLU A 184 2.66 -1.01 13.10
N ASP A 185 2.14 0.21 12.95
CA ASP A 185 1.34 0.86 13.99
C ASP A 185 -0.03 0.18 14.14
N LEU A 186 -0.68 -0.17 13.02
CA LEU A 186 -1.95 -0.91 13.00
C LEU A 186 -1.80 -2.28 13.65
N SER A 187 -0.71 -2.99 13.38
CA SER A 187 -0.46 -4.32 13.96
C SER A 187 -0.50 -4.31 15.47
N LYS A 188 0.08 -3.28 16.11
CA LYS A 188 0.07 -3.11 17.58
C LYS A 188 -1.36 -2.94 18.10
N MET A 189 -2.12 -2.03 17.48
CA MET A 189 -3.51 -1.76 17.87
C MET A 189 -4.41 -2.99 17.67
N LEU A 190 -4.25 -3.71 16.57
CA LEU A 190 -5.03 -4.91 16.29
C LEU A 190 -4.75 -6.04 17.29
N ILE A 191 -3.48 -6.21 17.72
CA ILE A 191 -3.09 -7.17 18.77
C ILE A 191 -3.72 -6.76 20.11
N GLU A 192 -3.61 -5.50 20.49
CA GLU A 192 -4.17 -4.97 21.75
C GLU A 192 -5.70 -5.18 21.82
N ASP A 193 -6.37 -4.99 20.68
CA ASP A 193 -7.82 -5.19 20.57
C ASP A 193 -8.22 -6.66 20.30
N LYS A 194 -7.25 -7.58 20.28
CA LYS A 194 -7.46 -9.02 20.07
C LYS A 194 -8.20 -9.34 18.76
N VAL A 195 -7.86 -8.64 17.70
CA VAL A 195 -8.40 -8.90 16.36
C VAL A 195 -7.79 -10.20 15.83
N ASP A 196 -8.65 -11.10 15.36
CA ASP A 196 -8.24 -12.41 14.82
C ASP A 196 -7.94 -12.37 13.33
N ALA A 197 -8.58 -11.45 12.59
CA ALA A 197 -8.34 -11.28 11.16
C ALA A 197 -8.71 -9.88 10.66
N VAL A 198 -8.19 -9.53 9.49
CA VAL A 198 -8.43 -8.25 8.84
C VAL A 198 -8.96 -8.43 7.44
N ILE A 199 -9.96 -7.64 7.07
CA ILE A 199 -10.36 -7.39 5.69
C ILE A 199 -9.76 -6.04 5.30
N LEU A 200 -8.84 -6.03 4.32
CA LEU A 200 -8.26 -4.80 3.79
C LEU A 200 -8.78 -4.54 2.38
N THR A 201 -9.33 -3.36 2.15
CA THR A 201 -9.87 -2.97 0.84
C THR A 201 -8.99 -1.93 0.15
N SER A 202 -8.78 -2.09 -1.16
CA SER A 202 -8.04 -1.16 -2.01
C SER A 202 -8.79 -0.90 -3.31
N THR A 203 -8.81 0.36 -3.75
CA THR A 203 -9.69 0.84 -4.82
C THR A 203 -8.98 1.17 -6.13
N TRP A 204 -7.63 1.14 -6.16
CA TRP A 204 -6.84 1.49 -7.35
C TRP A 204 -5.42 0.91 -7.27
N GLY A 205 -4.66 0.91 -8.40
CA GLY A 205 -3.36 0.24 -8.50
C GLY A 205 -2.33 0.63 -7.43
N THR A 206 -2.09 1.93 -7.21
CA THR A 206 -1.15 2.35 -6.15
C THR A 206 -1.71 2.15 -4.74
N CYS A 207 -3.04 2.11 -4.59
CA CYS A 207 -3.70 1.71 -3.35
C CYS A 207 -3.46 0.25 -3.04
N THR A 208 -3.54 -0.62 -4.05
CA THR A 208 -3.19 -2.04 -3.93
C THR A 208 -1.77 -2.22 -3.41
N ARG A 209 -0.79 -1.47 -3.94
CA ARG A 209 0.58 -1.49 -3.42
C ARG A 209 0.66 -1.02 -1.97
N CYS A 210 -0.04 0.07 -1.62
CA CYS A 210 -0.10 0.57 -0.25
C CYS A 210 -0.72 -0.47 0.68
N GLY A 211 -1.89 -1.02 0.31
CA GLY A 211 -2.60 -2.07 1.04
C GLY A 211 -1.73 -3.31 1.22
N ALA A 212 -1.13 -3.83 0.15
CA ALA A 212 -0.25 -5.00 0.21
C ALA A 212 0.97 -4.78 1.12
N THR A 213 1.47 -3.54 1.23
CA THR A 213 2.56 -3.20 2.16
C THR A 213 2.07 -3.25 3.61
N MET A 214 0.87 -2.71 3.90
CA MET A 214 0.26 -2.81 5.23
C MET A 214 -0.06 -4.28 5.58
N VAL A 215 -0.60 -5.05 4.64
CA VAL A 215 -0.86 -6.50 4.82
C VAL A 215 0.37 -7.24 5.31
N LYS A 216 1.52 -7.00 4.69
CA LYS A 216 2.77 -7.64 5.09
C LYS A 216 3.11 -7.42 6.56
N GLU A 217 2.94 -6.23 7.08
CA GLU A 217 3.26 -5.92 8.47
C GLU A 217 2.22 -6.51 9.43
N ILE A 218 0.94 -6.55 9.06
CA ILE A 218 -0.12 -7.20 9.83
C ILE A 218 0.06 -8.72 9.85
N GLU A 219 0.36 -9.33 8.70
CA GLU A 219 0.68 -10.76 8.58
C GLU A 219 1.95 -11.14 9.36
N ARG A 220 2.94 -10.25 9.44
CA ARG A 220 4.20 -10.45 10.16
C ARG A 220 3.98 -10.73 11.65
N VAL A 221 2.93 -10.19 12.23
CA VAL A 221 2.58 -10.39 13.64
C VAL A 221 1.58 -11.53 13.86
N GLY A 222 1.22 -12.26 12.80
CA GLY A 222 0.40 -13.47 12.88
C GLY A 222 -1.11 -13.23 12.70
N ILE A 223 -1.55 -12.05 12.30
CA ILE A 223 -2.96 -11.75 12.00
C ILE A 223 -3.20 -11.97 10.49
N PRO A 224 -4.02 -12.93 10.07
CA PRO A 224 -4.33 -13.16 8.66
C PRO A 224 -5.13 -12.01 8.06
N VAL A 225 -4.81 -11.68 6.81
CA VAL A 225 -5.46 -10.59 6.07
C VAL A 225 -6.00 -11.07 4.73
N VAL A 226 -7.26 -10.76 4.45
CA VAL A 226 -7.80 -10.84 3.10
C VAL A 226 -7.73 -9.45 2.47
N HIS A 227 -6.93 -9.32 1.41
CA HIS A 227 -6.77 -8.08 0.68
C HIS A 227 -7.67 -8.07 -0.56
N MET A 228 -8.72 -7.27 -0.54
CA MET A 228 -9.67 -7.11 -1.64
C MET A 228 -9.27 -5.91 -2.49
N CYS A 229 -8.91 -6.18 -3.75
CA CYS A 229 -8.45 -5.16 -4.70
C CYS A 229 -9.42 -5.07 -5.88
N THR A 230 -9.85 -3.86 -6.24
CA THR A 230 -10.67 -3.64 -7.44
C THR A 230 -9.83 -3.53 -8.71
N VAL A 231 -8.56 -3.15 -8.56
CA VAL A 231 -7.55 -3.06 -9.64
C VAL A 231 -6.24 -3.62 -9.13
N VAL A 232 -5.64 -4.48 -9.91
CA VAL A 232 -4.35 -5.15 -9.61
C VAL A 232 -3.27 -4.62 -10.55
#